data_0fca3bd246ce6df1ca3de54c0342cdee
#
_entry.id   0fca3bd246ce6df1ca3de54c0342cdee
#
_cell.length_a   1.000
_cell.length_b   1.000
_cell.length_c   1.000
_cell.angle_alpha   90.00
_cell.angle_beta   90.00
_cell.angle_gamma   90.00
#
_symmetry.space_group_name_H-M   'P 1'
#
loop_
_entity.id
_entity.type
_entity.pdbx_description
1 polymer ?
#
loop_
_entity_poly.entity_id
_entity_poly.type
_entity_poly.pdbx_seq_one_letter_code
_entity_poly.pdbx_strand_id
1 'polypeptide(L)'
;MRELQKLFDRIIQRVNVNLREHNYDVNPFVQNLIPADKMKKFYGFYGITPYHPLNFQFRHSNLSGSHFLGKCRVTNSLLYKSDIRGDELKRKGDLFQYQDFQIPVDADEEIEIEESFLIKTLVHCFSHDPETLERFFIRDTISTHYTNIHGSPINGSFLGPFSTIDLTTMRDCVIGAFSYVQTGEVNHLNIDPGTVWIRNPDEFNFLYRYPVDRLNNYIYFAKGIPP
;
A
#
# COMPACT_ATOMS: atom_id res chain seq x y z
N MET A 1 -11.90 -16.32 15.06
CA MET A 1 -11.51 -17.15 13.88
C MET A 1 -12.53 -17.08 12.75
N ARG A 2 -13.81 -17.43 12.96
CA ARG A 2 -14.82 -17.43 11.90
C ARG A 2 -15.03 -16.08 11.22
N GLU A 3 -15.07 -14.99 11.99
CA GLU A 3 -15.22 -13.63 11.44
C GLU A 3 -13.97 -13.16 10.69
N LEU A 4 -12.79 -13.50 11.20
CA LEU A 4 -11.52 -13.20 10.53
C LEU A 4 -11.44 -13.91 9.16
N GLN A 5 -11.86 -15.18 9.09
CA GLN A 5 -11.89 -15.91 7.83
C GLN A 5 -12.89 -15.32 6.84
N LYS A 6 -14.08 -14.95 7.30
CA LYS A 6 -15.07 -14.27 6.43
C LYS A 6 -14.53 -12.95 5.85
N LEU A 7 -13.83 -12.17 6.68
CA LEU A 7 -13.22 -10.92 6.22
C LEU A 7 -12.14 -11.19 5.17
N PHE A 8 -11.28 -12.18 5.42
CA PHE A 8 -10.24 -12.60 4.48
C PHE A 8 -10.84 -13.06 3.13
N ASP A 9 -11.83 -13.95 3.18
CA ASP A 9 -12.48 -14.47 1.98
C ASP A 9 -13.16 -13.35 1.17
N ARG A 10 -13.79 -12.38 1.87
CA ARG A 10 -14.42 -11.23 1.23
C ARG A 10 -13.42 -10.34 0.50
N ILE A 11 -12.30 -10.03 1.13
CA ILE A 11 -11.25 -9.20 0.51
C ILE A 11 -10.71 -9.89 -0.74
N ILE A 12 -10.40 -11.19 -0.65
CA ILE A 12 -9.93 -11.98 -1.80
C ILE A 12 -10.95 -11.94 -2.94
N GLN A 13 -12.22 -12.17 -2.63
CA GLN A 13 -13.28 -12.17 -3.63
C GLN A 13 -13.38 -10.80 -4.33
N ARG A 14 -13.30 -9.70 -3.60
CA ARG A 14 -13.35 -8.35 -4.19
C ARG A 14 -12.19 -8.10 -5.12
N VAL A 15 -10.97 -8.38 -4.68
CA VAL A 15 -9.77 -8.20 -5.51
C VAL A 15 -9.83 -9.09 -6.76
N ASN A 16 -10.24 -10.33 -6.65
CA ASN A 16 -10.44 -11.22 -7.82
C ASN A 16 -11.49 -10.67 -8.81
N VAL A 17 -12.56 -10.04 -8.31
CA VAL A 17 -13.56 -9.41 -9.18
C VAL A 17 -12.96 -8.23 -9.94
N ASN A 18 -12.14 -7.40 -9.28
CA ASN A 18 -11.48 -6.26 -9.92
C ASN A 18 -10.45 -6.72 -10.98
N LEU A 19 -9.75 -7.81 -10.70
CA LEU A 19 -8.69 -8.34 -11.58
C LEU A 19 -9.17 -9.38 -12.61
N ARG A 20 -10.48 -9.59 -12.74
CA ARG A 20 -11.05 -10.62 -13.65
C ARG A 20 -10.64 -10.46 -15.12
N GLU A 21 -10.46 -9.21 -15.57
CA GLU A 21 -10.06 -8.91 -16.95
C GLU A 21 -8.61 -9.33 -17.25
N HIS A 22 -7.80 -9.45 -16.21
CA HIS A 22 -6.43 -9.99 -16.31
C HIS A 22 -6.36 -11.51 -16.23
N ASN A 23 -7.51 -12.22 -16.01
CA ASN A 23 -7.55 -13.64 -15.66
C ASN A 23 -6.63 -13.97 -14.47
N TYR A 24 -6.53 -13.06 -13.50
CA TYR A 24 -5.64 -13.18 -12.37
C TYR A 24 -6.40 -13.61 -11.13
N ASP A 25 -5.96 -14.70 -10.51
CA ASP A 25 -6.47 -15.18 -9.22
C ASP A 25 -5.44 -14.96 -8.13
N VAL A 26 -5.80 -14.18 -7.11
CA VAL A 26 -4.90 -13.89 -5.98
C VAL A 26 -4.82 -15.03 -4.97
N ASN A 27 -5.73 -16.00 -4.99
CA ASN A 27 -5.77 -17.11 -4.02
C ASN A 27 -4.42 -17.83 -3.85
N PRO A 28 -3.73 -18.26 -4.93
CA PRO A 28 -2.45 -18.97 -4.78
C PRO A 28 -1.38 -18.18 -4.05
N PHE A 29 -1.45 -16.85 -4.10
CA PHE A 29 -0.46 -15.94 -3.54
C PHE A 29 -0.70 -15.60 -2.08
N VAL A 30 -1.91 -15.78 -1.57
CA VAL A 30 -2.28 -15.36 -0.21
C VAL A 30 -2.71 -16.51 0.70
N GLN A 31 -3.12 -17.64 0.15
CA GLN A 31 -3.48 -18.80 0.95
C GLN A 31 -2.28 -19.31 1.75
N ASN A 32 -2.49 -19.50 3.08
CA ASN A 32 -1.45 -19.97 4.01
C ASN A 32 -0.19 -19.10 4.10
N LEU A 33 -0.21 -17.89 3.52
CA LEU A 33 0.93 -16.98 3.57
C LEU A 33 1.25 -16.54 5.00
N ILE A 34 0.21 -16.37 5.81
CA ILE A 34 0.33 -16.07 7.24
C ILE A 34 -0.36 -17.16 8.04
N PRO A 35 0.36 -17.81 8.97
CA PRO A 35 -0.27 -18.78 9.87
C PRO A 35 -1.43 -18.16 10.65
N ALA A 36 -2.56 -18.86 10.73
CA ALA A 36 -3.77 -18.36 11.36
C ALA A 36 -3.59 -17.97 12.85
N ASP A 37 -2.67 -18.63 13.56
CA ASP A 37 -2.33 -18.28 14.95
C ASP A 37 -1.65 -16.90 15.05
N LYS A 38 -0.91 -16.47 14.02
CA LYS A 38 -0.29 -15.14 13.96
C LYS A 38 -1.34 -14.04 13.78
N MET A 39 -2.40 -14.32 13.03
CA MET A 39 -3.52 -13.40 12.82
C MET A 39 -4.44 -13.26 14.04
N LYS A 40 -4.31 -14.11 15.05
CA LYS A 40 -5.06 -13.98 16.32
C LYS A 40 -4.56 -12.86 17.24
N LYS A 41 -3.42 -12.29 16.94
CA LYS A 41 -2.84 -11.20 17.75
C LYS A 41 -3.42 -9.86 17.30
N PHE A 42 -4.48 -9.43 17.96
CA PHE A 42 -5.24 -8.19 17.64
C PHE A 42 -4.61 -6.95 18.28
N TYR A 43 -3.37 -6.64 18.01
CA TYR A 43 -2.73 -5.44 18.53
C TYR A 43 -2.02 -4.67 17.42
N GLY A 44 -2.03 -3.36 17.56
CA GLY A 44 -1.25 -2.43 16.75
C GLY A 44 -0.54 -1.44 17.66
N PHE A 45 0.41 -0.73 17.12
CA PHE A 45 1.16 0.29 17.81
C PHE A 45 0.91 1.64 17.14
N TYR A 46 0.70 2.69 17.93
CA TYR A 46 0.58 4.05 17.43
C TYR A 46 1.69 4.92 18.03
N GLY A 47 2.47 5.58 17.16
CA GLY A 47 3.49 6.53 17.57
C GLY A 47 2.85 7.87 17.95
N ILE A 48 2.95 8.27 19.21
CA ILE A 48 2.46 9.56 19.69
C ILE A 48 3.67 10.50 19.86
N THR A 49 3.64 11.63 19.18
CA THR A 49 4.63 12.69 19.31
C THR A 49 3.91 14.03 19.56
N PRO A 50 4.62 15.11 19.97
CA PRO A 50 4.02 16.44 20.09
C PRO A 50 3.34 16.92 18.78
N TYR A 51 3.86 16.48 17.64
CA TYR A 51 3.35 16.85 16.31
C TYR A 51 2.30 15.88 15.78
N HIS A 52 2.26 14.64 16.30
CA HIS A 52 1.34 13.58 15.86
C HIS A 52 0.56 13.05 17.07
N PRO A 53 -0.44 13.80 17.57
CA PRO A 53 -1.33 13.30 18.61
C PRO A 53 -2.12 12.10 18.08
N LEU A 54 -2.68 11.30 18.97
CA LEU A 54 -3.49 10.15 18.60
C LEU A 54 -4.65 10.55 17.68
N ASN A 55 -4.55 10.20 16.42
CA ASN A 55 -5.57 10.42 15.41
C ASN A 55 -5.71 9.18 14.52
N PHE A 56 -6.16 8.09 15.13
CA PHE A 56 -6.27 6.79 14.52
C PHE A 56 -7.67 6.22 14.72
N GLN A 57 -8.30 5.80 13.64
CA GLN A 57 -9.61 5.16 13.66
C GLN A 57 -9.52 3.79 12.98
N PHE A 58 -10.10 2.77 13.59
CA PHE A 58 -10.22 1.48 12.96
C PHE A 58 -11.59 0.85 13.25
N ARG A 59 -12.10 0.12 12.26
CA ARG A 59 -13.41 -0.54 12.35
C ARG A 59 -13.38 -1.87 11.62
N HIS A 60 -13.88 -2.93 12.27
CA HIS A 60 -13.97 -4.29 11.72
C HIS A 60 -12.67 -4.78 11.05
N SER A 61 -11.54 -4.46 11.65
CA SER A 61 -10.22 -4.70 11.08
C SER A 61 -9.33 -5.48 12.03
N ASN A 62 -8.33 -6.18 11.49
CA ASN A 62 -7.28 -6.83 12.25
C ASN A 62 -5.94 -6.14 11.95
N LEU A 63 -5.24 -5.71 12.97
CA LEU A 63 -4.02 -4.91 12.85
C LEU A 63 -2.73 -5.68 13.10
N SER A 64 -2.80 -6.90 13.61
CA SER A 64 -1.74 -7.90 13.84
C SER A 64 -0.28 -7.40 13.85
N GLY A 65 0.08 -6.63 14.89
CA GLY A 65 1.44 -6.15 15.11
C GLY A 65 1.90 -5.05 14.15
N SER A 66 0.96 -4.33 13.53
CA SER A 66 1.26 -3.22 12.63
C SER A 66 1.49 -1.92 13.41
N HIS A 67 2.26 -1.01 12.81
CA HIS A 67 2.62 0.29 13.37
C HIS A 67 1.94 1.40 12.58
N PHE A 68 1.56 2.46 13.30
CA PHE A 68 0.87 3.61 12.72
C PHE A 68 1.45 4.92 13.26
N LEU A 69 1.59 5.89 12.39
CA LEU A 69 1.99 7.26 12.73
C LEU A 69 1.24 8.24 11.82
N GLY A 70 0.76 9.35 12.40
CA GLY A 70 -0.07 10.32 11.68
C GLY A 70 -1.54 9.89 11.56
N LYS A 71 -2.36 10.71 10.90
CA LYS A 71 -3.78 10.44 10.77
C LYS A 71 -4.05 9.26 9.84
N CYS A 72 -4.73 8.25 10.37
CA CYS A 72 -5.01 7.02 9.66
C CYS A 72 -6.39 6.46 10.00
N ARG A 73 -7.10 5.94 8.99
CA ARG A 73 -8.37 5.23 9.12
C ARG A 73 -8.26 3.86 8.47
N VAL A 74 -8.59 2.81 9.24
CA VAL A 74 -8.56 1.42 8.76
C VAL A 74 -9.94 0.80 8.91
N THR A 75 -10.55 0.40 7.82
CA THR A 75 -11.90 -0.17 7.81
C THR A 75 -11.94 -1.49 7.05
N ASN A 76 -12.58 -2.51 7.66
CA ASN A 76 -12.80 -3.83 7.02
C ASN A 76 -11.52 -4.42 6.41
N SER A 77 -10.39 -4.27 7.07
CA SER A 77 -9.07 -4.61 6.51
C SER A 77 -8.26 -5.52 7.41
N LEU A 78 -7.33 -6.24 6.80
CA LEU A 78 -6.38 -7.11 7.49
C LEU A 78 -4.98 -6.56 7.29
N LEU A 79 -4.30 -6.21 8.38
CA LEU A 79 -2.91 -5.78 8.36
C LEU A 79 -2.07 -6.79 9.16
N TYR A 80 -0.95 -7.18 8.60
CA TYR A 80 -0.01 -8.05 9.29
C TYR A 80 1.39 -7.46 9.27
N LYS A 81 1.88 -7.00 10.44
CA LYS A 81 3.22 -6.42 10.61
C LYS A 81 3.55 -5.36 9.56
N SER A 82 2.57 -4.55 9.20
CA SER A 82 2.74 -3.44 8.27
C SER A 82 3.07 -2.15 9.00
N ASP A 83 3.75 -1.25 8.33
CA ASP A 83 4.15 0.05 8.86
C ASP A 83 3.45 1.14 8.05
N ILE A 84 2.57 1.90 8.70
CA ILE A 84 1.72 2.90 8.07
C ILE A 84 2.16 4.29 8.57
N ARG A 85 2.78 5.04 7.69
CA ARG A 85 3.44 6.30 8.01
C ARG A 85 2.83 7.48 7.26
N GLY A 86 2.16 8.34 8.01
CA GLY A 86 1.62 9.62 7.58
C GLY A 86 2.19 10.78 8.39
N ASP A 87 3.43 10.65 8.84
CA ASP A 87 4.12 11.65 9.68
C ASP A 87 4.55 12.89 8.89
N GLU A 88 4.59 12.82 7.58
CA GLU A 88 4.89 13.95 6.69
C GLU A 88 3.64 14.53 6.01
N LEU A 89 2.46 14.10 6.43
CA LEU A 89 1.19 14.65 5.95
C LEU A 89 0.90 16.01 6.59
N LYS A 90 0.29 16.89 5.81
CA LYS A 90 -0.17 18.21 6.29
C LYS A 90 -1.28 18.06 7.34
N ARG A 91 -1.25 18.93 8.30
CA ARG A 91 -2.26 19.04 9.36
C ARG A 91 -2.99 20.37 9.25
N LYS A 92 -4.21 20.39 9.72
CA LYS A 92 -4.97 21.62 9.83
C LYS A 92 -4.17 22.71 10.57
N GLY A 93 -4.00 23.85 9.92
CA GLY A 93 -3.26 25.00 10.42
C GLY A 93 -1.77 25.03 10.02
N ASP A 94 -1.25 23.97 9.40
CA ASP A 94 0.08 24.01 8.80
C ASP A 94 0.11 25.08 7.69
N LEU A 95 1.21 25.80 7.59
CA LEU A 95 1.40 26.77 6.52
C LEU A 95 2.19 26.10 5.39
N PHE A 96 1.63 26.15 4.23
CA PHE A 96 2.29 25.72 3.01
C PHE A 96 2.77 26.96 2.23
N GLN A 97 4.05 26.98 1.85
CA GLN A 97 4.60 28.08 1.05
C GLN A 97 4.68 27.67 -0.42
N TYR A 98 3.95 28.41 -1.24
CA TYR A 98 4.01 28.28 -2.69
C TYR A 98 4.39 29.64 -3.30
N GLN A 99 5.56 29.74 -3.91
CA GLN A 99 6.16 30.99 -4.35
C GLN A 99 6.21 32.02 -3.19
N ASP A 100 5.58 33.17 -3.35
CA ASP A 100 5.50 34.24 -2.36
C ASP A 100 4.25 34.16 -1.47
N PHE A 101 3.40 33.14 -1.64
CA PHE A 101 2.16 32.98 -0.90
C PHE A 101 2.31 31.93 0.21
N GLN A 102 1.67 32.20 1.35
CA GLN A 102 1.47 31.22 2.41
C GLN A 102 0.02 30.79 2.41
N ILE A 103 -0.23 29.51 2.23
CA ILE A 103 -1.58 28.90 2.18
C ILE A 103 -1.77 28.09 3.46
N PRO A 104 -2.71 28.47 4.35
CA PRO A 104 -3.03 27.65 5.50
C PRO A 104 -3.87 26.44 5.08
N VAL A 105 -3.50 25.26 5.59
CA VAL A 105 -4.24 24.01 5.39
C VAL A 105 -5.47 24.02 6.30
N ASP A 106 -6.66 23.79 5.75
CA ASP A 106 -7.95 23.87 6.45
C ASP A 106 -8.42 22.51 7.04
N ALA A 107 -7.83 21.41 6.64
CA ALA A 107 -8.10 20.08 7.18
C ALA A 107 -6.81 19.22 7.23
N ASP A 108 -6.85 18.13 8.00
CA ASP A 108 -5.75 17.17 8.01
C ASP A 108 -5.80 16.29 6.75
N GLU A 109 -4.65 16.00 6.18
CA GLU A 109 -4.50 14.87 5.27
C GLU A 109 -4.51 13.54 6.05
N GLU A 110 -4.98 12.47 5.43
CA GLU A 110 -5.07 11.16 6.08
C GLU A 110 -4.76 10.00 5.14
N ILE A 111 -4.33 8.89 5.73
CA ILE A 111 -4.22 7.60 5.04
C ILE A 111 -5.48 6.79 5.33
N GLU A 112 -6.19 6.37 4.28
CA GLU A 112 -7.40 5.57 4.37
C GLU A 112 -7.14 4.17 3.80
N ILE A 113 -7.34 3.13 4.62
CA ILE A 113 -7.18 1.73 4.21
C ILE A 113 -8.54 1.04 4.37
N GLU A 114 -9.08 0.53 3.27
CA GLU A 114 -10.41 -0.06 3.24
C GLU A 114 -10.44 -1.36 2.43
N GLU A 115 -11.16 -2.38 2.93
CA GLU A 115 -11.36 -3.68 2.25
C GLU A 115 -10.06 -4.27 1.70
N SER A 116 -8.95 -4.14 2.43
CA SER A 116 -7.62 -4.44 1.94
C SER A 116 -6.86 -5.41 2.84
N PHE A 117 -5.91 -6.14 2.26
CA PHE A 117 -5.01 -7.03 2.99
C PHE A 117 -3.55 -6.64 2.75
N LEU A 118 -2.90 -6.10 3.78
CA LEU A 118 -1.52 -5.63 3.72
C LEU A 118 -0.61 -6.52 4.59
N ILE A 119 0.39 -7.12 3.97
CA ILE A 119 1.30 -8.08 4.62
C ILE A 119 2.73 -7.53 4.63
N LYS A 120 3.22 -7.13 5.81
CA LYS A 120 4.57 -6.55 5.97
C LYS A 120 4.81 -5.43 4.95
N THR A 121 3.80 -4.63 4.70
CA THR A 121 3.83 -3.54 3.75
C THR A 121 4.26 -2.27 4.46
N LEU A 122 5.18 -1.52 3.86
CA LEU A 122 5.42 -0.13 4.21
C LEU A 122 4.48 0.75 3.39
N VAL A 123 3.69 1.58 4.06
CA VAL A 123 2.93 2.66 3.46
C VAL A 123 3.50 3.96 4.00
N HIS A 124 4.11 4.75 3.15
CA HIS A 124 4.65 6.05 3.50
C HIS A 124 4.04 7.11 2.59
N CYS A 125 3.28 8.01 3.19
CA CYS A 125 2.64 9.11 2.48
C CYS A 125 3.17 10.44 2.99
N PHE A 126 3.47 11.31 2.06
CA PHE A 126 3.91 12.67 2.31
C PHE A 126 3.16 13.62 1.39
N SER A 127 2.94 14.82 1.85
CA SER A 127 2.20 15.82 1.10
C SER A 127 3.12 16.51 0.08
N HIS A 128 2.74 16.48 -1.18
CA HIS A 128 3.51 17.07 -2.29
C HIS A 128 2.69 18.05 -3.15
N ASP A 129 1.36 18.12 -2.95
CA ASP A 129 0.53 19.13 -3.59
C ASP A 129 0.36 20.35 -2.68
N PRO A 130 0.82 21.56 -3.08
CA PRO A 130 0.68 22.77 -2.30
C PRO A 130 -0.72 23.37 -2.29
N GLU A 131 -1.51 23.12 -3.32
CA GLU A 131 -2.77 23.83 -3.57
C GLU A 131 -3.97 23.08 -3.02
N THR A 132 -3.91 21.76 -2.97
CA THR A 132 -5.02 20.90 -2.55
C THR A 132 -4.62 19.89 -1.49
N LEU A 133 -5.60 19.41 -0.73
CA LEU A 133 -5.41 18.32 0.20
C LEU A 133 -5.36 17.00 -0.57
N GLU A 134 -4.32 16.23 -0.33
CA GLU A 134 -4.17 14.94 -0.95
C GLU A 134 -4.93 13.86 -0.20
N ARG A 135 -5.39 12.87 -0.94
CA ARG A 135 -6.12 11.72 -0.42
C ARG A 135 -5.32 10.45 -0.70
N PHE A 136 -4.70 9.92 0.32
CA PHE A 136 -3.97 8.65 0.24
C PHE A 136 -4.90 7.52 0.66
N PHE A 137 -5.34 6.73 -0.30
CA PHE A 137 -6.19 5.59 -0.02
C PHE A 137 -5.63 4.30 -0.60
N ILE A 138 -5.85 3.21 0.13
CA ILE A 138 -5.58 1.85 -0.32
C ILE A 138 -6.89 1.08 -0.14
N ARG A 139 -7.56 0.76 -1.27
CA ARG A 139 -8.88 0.13 -1.26
C ARG A 139 -8.91 -1.12 -2.12
N ASP A 140 -9.71 -2.11 -1.69
CA ASP A 140 -9.90 -3.37 -2.44
C ASP A 140 -8.56 -3.93 -2.96
N THR A 141 -7.51 -3.90 -2.15
CA THR A 141 -6.13 -4.15 -2.56
C THR A 141 -5.48 -5.21 -1.68
N ILE A 142 -4.69 -6.08 -2.31
CA ILE A 142 -3.81 -7.02 -1.61
C ILE A 142 -2.35 -6.64 -1.88
N SER A 143 -1.62 -6.39 -0.81
CA SER A 143 -0.18 -6.11 -0.85
C SER A 143 0.57 -7.19 -0.07
N THR A 144 1.58 -7.78 -0.68
CA THR A 144 2.33 -8.89 -0.13
C THR A 144 3.68 -8.47 0.46
N HIS A 145 4.51 -9.43 0.89
CA HIS A 145 5.69 -9.18 1.72
C HIS A 145 6.63 -8.10 1.18
N TYR A 146 6.95 -7.14 2.05
CA TYR A 146 7.95 -6.10 1.80
C TYR A 146 7.64 -5.19 0.61
N THR A 147 6.37 -5.06 0.27
CA THR A 147 5.91 -4.04 -0.66
C THR A 147 6.06 -2.66 -0.03
N ASN A 148 6.46 -1.69 -0.83
CA ASN A 148 6.51 -0.28 -0.46
C ASN A 148 5.49 0.51 -1.29
N ILE A 149 4.58 1.21 -0.62
CA ILE A 149 3.60 2.12 -1.21
C ILE A 149 3.97 3.51 -0.75
N HIS A 150 4.46 4.34 -1.66
CA HIS A 150 5.02 5.64 -1.36
C HIS A 150 4.26 6.74 -2.10
N GLY A 151 3.54 7.58 -1.36
CA GLY A 151 2.76 8.68 -1.93
C GLY A 151 1.76 8.25 -3.02
N SER A 152 1.20 7.05 -2.92
CA SER A 152 0.47 6.41 -4.03
C SER A 152 -0.93 5.96 -3.61
N PRO A 153 -2.00 6.57 -4.12
CA PRO A 153 -3.36 6.04 -4.00
C PRO A 153 -3.54 4.75 -4.82
N ILE A 154 -4.08 3.69 -4.20
CA ILE A 154 -4.23 2.38 -4.85
C ILE A 154 -5.65 1.84 -4.67
N ASN A 155 -6.22 1.34 -5.74
CA ASN A 155 -7.54 0.72 -5.73
C ASN A 155 -7.56 -0.58 -6.58
N GLY A 156 -8.23 -1.63 -6.09
CA GLY A 156 -8.56 -2.82 -6.86
C GLY A 156 -7.36 -3.68 -7.30
N SER A 157 -6.21 -3.55 -6.65
CA SER A 157 -4.95 -4.04 -7.20
C SER A 157 -4.34 -5.17 -6.38
N PHE A 158 -3.45 -5.94 -7.01
CA PHE A 158 -2.56 -6.90 -6.36
C PHE A 158 -1.10 -6.44 -6.51
N LEU A 159 -0.39 -6.37 -5.39
CA LEU A 159 1.02 -5.98 -5.34
C LEU A 159 1.86 -7.18 -4.88
N GLY A 160 2.69 -7.67 -5.78
CA GLY A 160 3.62 -8.77 -5.52
C GLY A 160 4.73 -8.41 -4.53
N PRO A 161 5.42 -9.39 -3.94
CA PRO A 161 6.42 -9.14 -2.92
C PRO A 161 7.60 -8.32 -3.45
N PHE A 162 8.15 -7.48 -2.57
CA PHE A 162 9.29 -6.60 -2.88
C PHE A 162 9.03 -5.59 -4.01
N SER A 163 7.77 -5.31 -4.33
CA SER A 163 7.45 -4.24 -5.28
C SER A 163 7.41 -2.88 -4.60
N THR A 164 7.70 -1.84 -5.35
CA THR A 164 7.57 -0.44 -4.93
C THR A 164 6.67 0.30 -5.90
N ILE A 165 5.65 0.97 -5.36
CA ILE A 165 4.78 1.88 -6.08
C ILE A 165 5.06 3.28 -5.53
N ASP A 166 5.58 4.14 -6.38
CA ASP A 166 6.07 5.45 -6.00
C ASP A 166 5.35 6.54 -6.80
N LEU A 167 4.75 7.52 -6.11
CA LEU A 167 4.07 8.67 -6.73
C LEU A 167 3.16 8.28 -7.91
N THR A 168 2.41 7.19 -7.73
CA THR A 168 1.60 6.62 -8.82
C THR A 168 0.20 6.27 -8.33
N THR A 169 -0.80 6.93 -8.86
CA THR A 169 -2.20 6.51 -8.70
C THR A 169 -2.45 5.24 -9.49
N MET A 170 -2.98 4.21 -8.82
CA MET A 170 -3.11 2.89 -9.42
C MET A 170 -4.52 2.34 -9.27
N ARG A 171 -5.06 1.74 -10.35
CA ARG A 171 -6.37 1.09 -10.33
C ARG A 171 -6.37 -0.22 -11.12
N ASP A 172 -6.94 -1.27 -10.50
CA ASP A 172 -7.18 -2.57 -11.12
C ASP A 172 -5.94 -3.15 -11.82
N CYS A 173 -4.81 -3.13 -11.11
CA CYS A 173 -3.52 -3.55 -11.64
C CYS A 173 -2.98 -4.78 -10.92
N VAL A 174 -2.21 -5.57 -11.66
CA VAL A 174 -1.37 -6.64 -11.11
C VAL A 174 0.08 -6.23 -11.21
N ILE A 175 0.76 -6.13 -10.09
CA ILE A 175 2.19 -5.80 -10.05
C ILE A 175 2.97 -7.02 -9.64
N GLY A 176 3.86 -7.45 -10.53
CA GLY A 176 4.75 -8.59 -10.28
C GLY A 176 5.78 -8.29 -9.19
N ALA A 177 6.34 -9.36 -8.62
CA ALA A 177 7.38 -9.25 -7.60
C ALA A 177 8.62 -8.47 -8.07
N PHE A 178 9.29 -7.77 -7.16
CA PHE A 178 10.52 -7.02 -7.44
C PHE A 178 10.38 -5.93 -8.51
N SER A 179 9.18 -5.36 -8.67
CA SER A 179 8.95 -4.28 -9.62
C SER A 179 9.03 -2.91 -8.94
N TYR A 180 9.42 -1.90 -9.70
CA TYR A 180 9.39 -0.50 -9.32
C TYR A 180 8.58 0.28 -10.34
N VAL A 181 7.53 0.99 -9.89
CA VAL A 181 6.62 1.74 -10.76
C VAL A 181 6.49 3.18 -10.25
N GLN A 182 6.90 4.13 -11.09
CA GLN A 182 6.77 5.57 -10.84
C GLN A 182 6.34 6.26 -12.14
N THR A 183 5.03 6.39 -12.35
CA THR A 183 4.49 6.80 -13.66
C THR A 183 3.39 7.85 -13.59
N GLY A 184 3.07 8.35 -12.37
CA GLY A 184 1.97 9.25 -12.12
C GLY A 184 0.61 8.54 -12.08
N GLU A 185 0.25 7.79 -13.13
CA GLU A 185 -1.01 7.03 -13.18
C GLU A 185 -0.87 5.74 -13.97
N VAL A 186 -1.48 4.66 -13.45
CA VAL A 186 -1.56 3.35 -14.11
C VAL A 186 -2.94 2.72 -13.85
N ASN A 187 -3.61 2.32 -14.93
CA ASN A 187 -4.93 1.70 -14.86
C ASN A 187 -4.98 0.43 -15.71
N HIS A 188 -5.60 -0.63 -15.19
CA HIS A 188 -5.88 -1.88 -15.89
C HIS A 188 -4.65 -2.50 -16.56
N LEU A 189 -3.54 -2.61 -15.83
CA LEU A 189 -2.31 -3.20 -16.35
C LEU A 189 -1.85 -4.40 -15.51
N ASN A 190 -1.26 -5.35 -16.22
CA ASN A 190 -0.49 -6.44 -15.62
C ASN A 190 0.99 -6.17 -15.90
N ILE A 191 1.74 -5.88 -14.84
CA ILE A 191 3.17 -5.55 -14.88
C ILE A 191 3.95 -6.77 -14.42
N ASP A 192 4.76 -7.31 -15.32
CA ASP A 192 5.55 -8.50 -15.06
C ASP A 192 6.59 -8.33 -13.95
N PRO A 193 6.94 -9.41 -13.23
CA PRO A 193 7.99 -9.38 -12.22
C PRO A 193 9.32 -8.81 -12.74
N GLY A 194 10.02 -8.04 -11.90
CA GLY A 194 11.31 -7.44 -12.23
C GLY A 194 11.24 -6.23 -13.16
N THR A 195 10.07 -5.64 -13.31
CA THR A 195 9.90 -4.45 -14.14
C THR A 195 10.27 -3.19 -13.37
N VAL A 196 11.16 -2.37 -13.91
CA VAL A 196 11.42 -1.00 -13.48
C VAL A 196 10.83 -0.07 -14.52
N TRP A 197 9.80 0.66 -14.13
CA TRP A 197 9.10 1.59 -15.02
C TRP A 197 9.00 2.97 -14.40
N ILE A 198 9.72 3.92 -14.99
CA ILE A 198 9.73 5.31 -14.56
C ILE A 198 9.29 6.15 -15.75
N ARG A 199 8.26 6.96 -15.60
CA ARG A 199 7.73 7.79 -16.66
C ARG A 199 7.38 9.18 -16.14
N ASN A 200 7.87 10.20 -16.82
CA ASN A 200 7.29 11.54 -16.81
C ASN A 200 6.67 11.76 -18.20
N PRO A 201 5.36 12.00 -18.32
CA PRO A 201 4.67 12.04 -19.62
C PRO A 201 5.30 12.97 -20.65
N ASP A 202 5.86 14.09 -20.20
CA ASP A 202 6.36 15.17 -21.07
C ASP A 202 7.88 15.10 -21.30
N GLU A 203 8.61 14.27 -20.56
CA GLU A 203 10.07 14.30 -20.55
C GLU A 203 10.72 12.98 -20.94
N PHE A 204 10.32 11.88 -20.30
CA PHE A 204 10.95 10.59 -20.56
C PHE A 204 10.06 9.39 -20.18
N ASN A 205 10.40 8.25 -20.75
CA ASN A 205 9.83 6.96 -20.41
C ASN A 205 10.95 5.91 -20.38
N PHE A 206 11.24 5.42 -19.19
CA PHE A 206 12.21 4.36 -18.96
C PHE A 206 11.51 3.09 -18.55
N LEU A 207 11.64 2.04 -19.35
CA LEU A 207 11.11 0.72 -19.06
C LEU A 207 12.24 -0.31 -19.18
N TYR A 208 12.53 -0.98 -18.08
CA TYR A 208 13.52 -2.05 -18.04
C TYR A 208 12.96 -3.25 -17.30
N ARG A 209 13.29 -4.45 -17.75
CA ARG A 209 12.90 -5.69 -17.10
C ARG A 209 14.13 -6.57 -16.90
N TYR A 210 14.38 -6.95 -15.65
CA TYR A 210 15.44 -7.87 -15.32
C TYR A 210 14.87 -9.27 -14.97
N PRO A 211 15.64 -10.34 -15.25
CA PRO A 211 15.20 -11.70 -14.93
C PRO A 211 15.27 -11.95 -13.43
N VAL A 212 14.11 -12.05 -12.77
CA VAL A 212 13.97 -12.21 -11.31
C VAL A 212 14.62 -13.50 -10.80
N ASP A 213 14.62 -14.56 -11.62
CA ASP A 213 15.27 -15.84 -11.30
C ASP A 213 16.77 -15.70 -10.99
N ARG A 214 17.42 -14.70 -11.57
CA ARG A 214 18.84 -14.41 -11.29
C ARG A 214 19.09 -13.85 -9.89
N LEU A 215 18.07 -13.32 -9.22
CA LEU A 215 18.22 -12.80 -7.85
C LEU A 215 18.66 -13.88 -6.87
N ASN A 216 18.32 -15.14 -7.10
CA ASN A 216 18.76 -16.27 -6.29
C ASN A 216 20.30 -16.41 -6.21
N ASN A 217 21.03 -15.81 -7.13
CA ASN A 217 22.51 -15.78 -7.12
C ASN A 217 23.07 -14.73 -6.14
N TYR A 218 22.25 -13.79 -5.69
CA TYR A 218 22.65 -12.64 -4.88
C TYR A 218 21.90 -12.51 -3.58
N ILE A 219 20.68 -13.04 -3.49
CA ILE A 219 19.77 -12.89 -2.37
C ILE A 219 19.26 -14.25 -1.94
N TYR A 220 19.39 -14.56 -0.63
CA TYR A 220 18.77 -15.74 -0.03
C TYR A 220 17.42 -15.36 0.55
N PHE A 221 16.36 -15.95 0.00
CA PHE A 221 15.00 -15.74 0.51
C PHE A 221 14.69 -16.73 1.63
N ALA A 222 13.99 -16.27 2.67
CA ALA A 222 13.47 -17.15 3.68
C ALA A 222 12.45 -18.13 3.03
N LYS A 223 12.40 -19.36 3.55
CA LYS A 223 11.47 -20.38 3.06
C LYS A 223 10.02 -19.85 3.07
N GLY A 224 9.35 -19.93 1.94
CA GLY A 224 7.97 -19.47 1.77
C GLY A 224 7.82 -18.04 1.26
N ILE A 225 8.93 -17.34 0.97
CA ILE A 225 8.93 -16.07 0.26
C ILE A 225 9.42 -16.39 -1.16
N PRO A 226 8.58 -16.34 -2.18
CA PRO A 226 9.02 -16.59 -3.55
C PRO A 226 9.91 -15.46 -4.04
N PRO A 227 10.89 -15.77 -4.87
CA PRO A 227 11.64 -14.76 -5.61
C PRO A 227 10.75 -14.08 -6.64
#